data_5bfe07f265256981a412bdb5a8164956
#
_entry.id   5bfe07f265256981a412bdb5a8164956
#
_cell.length_a   1.000
_cell.length_b   1.000
_cell.length_c   1.000
_cell.angle_alpha   90.00
_cell.angle_beta   90.00
_cell.angle_gamma   90.00
#
_symmetry.space_group_name_H-M   'P 1'
#
loop_
_entity.id
_entity.type
_entity.pdbx_description
1 polymer ?
#
loop_
_entity_poly.entity_id
_entity_poly.type
_entity_poly.pdbx_seq_one_letter_code
_entity_poly.pdbx_strand_id
1 'polypeptide(L)'
;MTFNHPVKELIWVVQPRSYTDCKAAKKETRTSITTRLLPYVYDKPAVYEQWIQMNGQDRLERRYGDYFNKVQPYQHHTGFVPGVGVYMYSFAIKPEENQPSGTCNFSRVDTATIVMTMDGSVAVNQDTDDTWNVRVYAINYNVLRIMSGMGGLAYSN
;
A
#
# COMPACT_ATOMS: atom_id res chain seq x y z
N MET A 1 -6.84 -9.92 -0.40
CA MET A 1 -7.25 -8.71 0.34
C MET A 1 -8.75 -8.64 0.33
N THR A 2 -9.36 -8.38 1.47
CA THR A 2 -10.82 -8.20 1.62
C THR A 2 -11.07 -6.80 2.15
N PHE A 3 -11.56 -5.93 1.30
CA PHE A 3 -11.98 -4.58 1.65
C PHE A 3 -13.45 -4.41 1.30
N ASN A 4 -14.09 -3.42 1.88
CA ASN A 4 -15.47 -3.04 1.61
C ASN A 4 -15.54 -1.61 1.10
N HIS A 5 -16.68 -1.23 0.57
CA HIS A 5 -17.02 0.13 0.15
C HIS A 5 -16.28 0.61 -1.12
N PRO A 6 -16.67 1.77 -1.64
CA PRO A 6 -15.99 2.40 -2.77
C PRO A 6 -14.58 2.87 -2.37
N VAL A 7 -13.56 2.15 -2.81
CA VAL A 7 -12.15 2.47 -2.55
C VAL A 7 -11.64 3.43 -3.61
N LYS A 8 -11.04 4.53 -3.18
CA LYS A 8 -10.43 5.52 -4.07
C LYS A 8 -8.96 5.23 -4.35
N GLU A 9 -8.26 4.65 -3.38
CA GLU A 9 -6.86 4.26 -3.53
C GLU A 9 -6.44 3.14 -2.60
N LEU A 10 -5.42 2.41 -3.00
CA LEU A 10 -4.71 1.43 -2.18
C LEU A 10 -3.30 1.94 -1.91
N ILE A 11 -2.87 1.83 -0.65
CA ILE A 11 -1.51 2.13 -0.22
C ILE A 11 -0.98 0.88 0.48
N TRP A 12 0.22 0.45 0.13
CA TRP A 12 0.83 -0.68 0.82
C TRP A 12 2.29 -0.45 1.13
N VAL A 13 2.72 -1.09 2.20
CA VAL A 13 4.08 -1.01 2.70
C VAL A 13 4.66 -2.41 2.82
N VAL A 14 5.86 -2.57 2.31
CA VAL A 14 6.63 -3.82 2.38
C VAL A 14 7.82 -3.60 3.29
N GLN A 15 7.89 -4.33 4.39
CA GLN A 15 8.92 -4.16 5.42
C GLN A 15 9.48 -5.51 5.86
N PRO A 16 10.80 -5.64 6.07
CA PRO A 16 11.36 -6.81 6.72
C PRO A 16 10.80 -6.96 8.15
N ARG A 17 10.57 -8.17 8.60
CA ARG A 17 10.07 -8.44 9.95
C ARG A 17 11.01 -7.94 11.02
N SER A 18 12.32 -8.04 10.81
CA SER A 18 13.34 -7.52 11.72
C SER A 18 13.18 -6.02 12.06
N TYR A 19 12.57 -5.24 11.16
CA TYR A 19 12.28 -3.81 11.40
C TYR A 19 10.99 -3.57 12.19
N THR A 20 10.10 -4.54 12.24
CA THR A 20 8.81 -4.43 12.91
C THR A 20 8.78 -5.13 14.27
N ASP A 21 9.74 -6.01 14.56
CA ASP A 21 9.84 -6.71 15.83
C ASP A 21 10.52 -5.84 16.90
N CYS A 22 9.81 -5.60 18.00
CA CYS A 22 10.34 -4.83 19.14
C CYS A 22 11.60 -5.43 19.77
N LYS A 23 11.82 -6.74 19.63
CA LYS A 23 13.02 -7.42 20.14
C LYS A 23 14.24 -7.18 19.26
N ALA A 24 14.06 -7.09 17.95
CA ALA A 24 15.13 -6.81 16.99
C ALA A 24 15.60 -5.35 17.06
N ALA A 25 14.71 -4.42 17.41
CA ALA A 25 15.01 -3.00 17.51
C ALA A 25 16.06 -2.67 18.60
N LYS A 26 16.31 -3.56 19.54
CA LYS A 26 17.34 -3.38 20.59
C LYS A 26 18.78 -3.64 20.11
N LYS A 27 18.97 -4.28 18.98
CA LYS A 27 20.29 -4.72 18.51
C LYS A 27 20.98 -3.72 17.57
N GLU A 28 20.25 -2.78 17.00
CA GLU A 28 20.82 -1.76 16.14
C GLU A 28 20.36 -0.36 16.55
N THR A 29 21.33 0.51 16.81
CA THR A 29 21.16 1.95 17.11
C THR A 29 20.66 2.68 15.85
N ARG A 30 19.41 2.43 15.43
CA ARG A 30 18.80 3.14 14.32
C ARG A 30 18.01 4.31 14.86
N THR A 31 18.55 5.50 14.69
CA THR A 31 18.09 6.76 15.27
C THR A 31 16.94 7.44 14.53
N SER A 32 16.42 6.87 13.43
CA SER A 32 15.41 7.53 12.64
C SER A 32 14.20 6.62 12.35
N ILE A 33 13.00 7.14 12.60
CA ILE A 33 11.72 6.52 12.23
C ILE A 33 11.64 6.30 10.72
N THR A 34 12.18 7.22 9.95
CA THR A 34 12.26 7.12 8.48
C THR A 34 13.09 5.92 8.03
N THR A 35 14.17 5.60 8.73
CA THR A 35 14.99 4.41 8.42
C THR A 35 14.25 3.10 8.71
N ARG A 36 13.28 3.10 9.65
CA ARG A 36 12.43 1.93 9.94
C ARG A 36 11.34 1.67 8.89
N LEU A 37 10.98 2.68 8.13
CA LEU A 37 9.98 2.57 7.06
C LEU A 37 10.61 2.16 5.72
N LEU A 38 11.93 2.24 5.61
CA LEU A 38 12.62 2.04 4.34
C LEU A 38 13.28 0.66 4.31
N PRO A 39 12.75 -0.29 3.52
CA PRO A 39 13.49 -1.49 3.18
C PRO A 39 14.57 -1.12 2.15
N TYR A 40 15.56 -0.35 2.61
CA TYR A 40 16.72 -0.04 1.82
C TYR A 40 17.86 -0.97 2.23
N VAL A 41 18.13 -1.93 1.40
CA VAL A 41 19.43 -2.56 1.34
C VAL A 41 20.04 -2.11 0.02
N TYR A 42 21.06 -1.26 0.07
CA TYR A 42 21.82 -0.83 -1.11
C TYR A 42 21.05 0.01 -2.15
N ASP A 43 20.27 1.01 -1.73
CA ASP A 43 19.68 2.00 -2.64
C ASP A 43 18.65 1.43 -3.66
N LYS A 44 18.20 0.19 -3.46
CA LYS A 44 17.26 -0.50 -4.35
C LYS A 44 15.93 -0.82 -3.66
N PRO A 45 14.80 -0.73 -4.37
CA PRO A 45 13.51 -1.15 -3.84
C PRO A 45 13.50 -2.68 -3.63
N ALA A 46 12.88 -3.11 -2.52
CA ALA A 46 12.75 -4.54 -2.20
C ALA A 46 11.86 -5.29 -3.20
N VAL A 47 10.90 -4.61 -3.78
CA VAL A 47 9.97 -5.16 -4.77
C VAL A 47 10.47 -4.78 -6.16
N TYR A 48 10.82 -5.77 -6.95
CA TYR A 48 11.28 -5.59 -8.33
C TYR A 48 10.10 -5.34 -9.26
N GLU A 49 9.12 -6.24 -9.26
CA GLU A 49 7.91 -6.15 -10.08
C GLU A 49 6.67 -6.42 -9.24
N GLN A 50 5.57 -5.78 -9.60
CA GLN A 50 4.28 -6.03 -8.98
C GLN A 50 3.11 -5.68 -9.89
N TRP A 51 1.95 -6.28 -9.61
CA TRP A 51 0.69 -5.98 -10.28
C TRP A 51 -0.50 -6.33 -9.40
N ILE A 52 -1.66 -5.83 -9.78
CA ILE A 52 -2.91 -6.02 -9.04
C ILE A 52 -3.84 -6.88 -9.87
N GLN A 53 -4.38 -7.92 -9.25
CA GLN A 53 -5.41 -8.79 -9.82
C GLN A 53 -6.73 -8.58 -9.09
N MET A 54 -7.82 -8.54 -9.83
CA MET A 54 -9.18 -8.47 -9.30
C MET A 54 -10.02 -9.58 -9.91
N ASN A 55 -10.62 -10.41 -9.05
CA ASN A 55 -11.40 -11.58 -9.48
C ASN A 55 -10.63 -12.48 -10.48
N GLY A 56 -9.33 -12.64 -10.25
CA GLY A 56 -8.46 -13.47 -11.08
C GLY A 56 -7.99 -12.83 -12.40
N GLN A 57 -8.42 -11.59 -12.68
CA GLN A 57 -7.98 -10.85 -13.86
C GLN A 57 -7.00 -9.73 -13.48
N ASP A 58 -6.00 -9.53 -14.32
CA ASP A 58 -5.02 -8.45 -14.11
C ASP A 58 -5.69 -7.09 -14.34
N ARG A 59 -5.72 -6.26 -13.30
CA ARG A 59 -6.22 -4.88 -13.41
C ARG A 59 -5.28 -4.00 -14.24
N LEU A 60 -3.98 -4.29 -14.16
CA LEU A 60 -2.93 -3.68 -14.96
C LEU A 60 -1.84 -4.72 -15.20
N GLU A 61 -1.10 -4.52 -16.27
CA GLU A 61 0.06 -5.34 -16.56
C GLU A 61 1.11 -5.24 -15.46
N ARG A 62 1.97 -6.24 -15.41
CA ARG A 62 3.15 -6.28 -14.55
C ARG A 62 4.02 -5.02 -14.77
N ARG A 63 4.32 -4.33 -13.68
CA ARG A 63 5.11 -3.09 -13.67
C ARG A 63 6.23 -3.18 -12.63
N TYR A 64 7.33 -2.47 -12.89
CA TYR A 64 8.38 -2.31 -11.90
C TYR A 64 7.88 -1.60 -10.64
N GLY A 65 8.49 -1.91 -9.49
CA GLY A 65 8.13 -1.33 -8.20
C GLY A 65 8.12 0.20 -8.21
N ASP A 66 9.04 0.83 -8.94
CA ASP A 66 9.13 2.28 -9.10
C ASP A 66 7.87 2.92 -9.70
N TYR A 67 7.10 2.20 -10.52
CA TYR A 67 5.84 2.71 -11.03
C TYR A 67 4.85 3.03 -9.90
N PHE A 68 4.73 2.16 -8.92
CA PHE A 68 3.81 2.33 -7.80
C PHE A 68 4.37 3.22 -6.69
N ASN A 69 5.71 3.38 -6.62
CA ASN A 69 6.37 4.24 -5.64
C ASN A 69 6.53 5.68 -6.12
N LYS A 70 6.81 5.89 -7.42
CA LYS A 70 7.16 7.21 -7.96
C LYS A 70 6.09 7.76 -8.91
N VAL A 71 5.67 6.96 -9.90
CA VAL A 71 4.79 7.45 -10.97
C VAL A 71 3.36 7.66 -10.46
N GLN A 72 2.80 6.70 -9.77
CA GLN A 72 1.44 6.80 -9.22
C GLN A 72 1.29 7.97 -8.23
N PRO A 73 2.19 8.16 -7.24
CA PRO A 73 2.13 9.33 -6.37
C PRO A 73 2.28 10.66 -7.13
N TYR A 74 3.20 10.71 -8.08
CA TYR A 74 3.41 11.92 -8.88
C TYR A 74 2.18 12.33 -9.69
N GLN A 75 1.46 11.35 -10.24
CA GLN A 75 0.27 11.61 -11.08
C GLN A 75 -0.98 11.95 -10.27
N HIS A 76 -1.13 11.42 -9.07
CA HIS A 76 -2.37 11.44 -8.32
C HIS A 76 -2.32 12.26 -7.03
N HIS A 77 -1.14 12.53 -6.49
CA HIS A 77 -0.95 13.29 -5.27
C HIS A 77 -0.24 14.63 -5.52
N THR A 78 -0.54 15.60 -4.66
CA THR A 78 0.06 16.95 -4.72
C THR A 78 1.34 17.06 -3.90
N GLY A 79 1.63 16.06 -3.07
CA GLY A 79 2.80 16.01 -2.20
C GLY A 79 4.07 15.50 -2.91
N PHE A 80 5.08 15.20 -2.12
CA PHE A 80 6.31 14.60 -2.61
C PHE A 80 6.15 13.07 -2.77
N VAL A 81 7.04 12.49 -3.57
CA VAL A 81 7.11 11.03 -3.75
C VAL A 81 7.44 10.37 -2.40
N PRO A 82 6.68 9.35 -1.98
CA PRO A 82 6.93 8.67 -0.72
C PRO A 82 8.30 7.98 -0.72
N GLY A 83 8.80 7.73 0.48
CA GLY A 83 10.02 6.96 0.66
C GLY A 83 9.91 5.56 0.06
N VAL A 84 11.04 4.94 -0.19
CA VAL A 84 11.12 3.59 -0.75
C VAL A 84 10.43 2.58 0.16
N GLY A 85 9.76 1.59 -0.43
CA GLY A 85 8.99 0.58 0.31
C GLY A 85 7.54 0.96 0.56
N VAL A 86 7.13 2.17 0.20
CA VAL A 86 5.73 2.59 0.18
C VAL A 86 5.27 2.64 -1.26
N TYR A 87 4.20 1.95 -1.54
CA TYR A 87 3.63 1.83 -2.88
C TYR A 87 2.17 2.24 -2.84
N MET A 88 1.66 2.74 -3.96
CA MET A 88 0.26 3.09 -4.06
C MET A 88 -0.30 2.82 -5.45
N TYR A 89 -1.62 2.67 -5.51
CA TYR A 89 -2.40 2.62 -6.73
C TYR A 89 -3.72 3.35 -6.56
N SER A 90 -3.98 4.33 -7.41
CA SER A 90 -5.20 5.12 -7.37
C SER A 90 -6.23 4.64 -8.39
N PHE A 91 -7.47 4.43 -7.95
CA PHE A 91 -8.65 4.25 -8.80
C PHE A 91 -9.28 5.60 -9.16
N ALA A 92 -8.96 6.64 -8.39
CA ALA A 92 -9.41 8.01 -8.59
C ALA A 92 -8.39 8.80 -9.41
N ILE A 93 -8.85 9.81 -10.13
CA ILE A 93 -7.95 10.76 -10.81
C ILE A 93 -7.26 11.64 -9.78
N LYS A 94 -8.00 12.11 -8.78
CA LYS A 94 -7.55 12.97 -7.69
C LYS A 94 -8.01 12.41 -6.34
N PRO A 95 -7.26 11.47 -5.75
CA PRO A 95 -7.69 10.81 -4.51
C PRO A 95 -7.64 11.73 -3.28
N GLU A 96 -6.87 12.81 -3.32
CA GLU A 96 -6.79 13.79 -2.22
C GLU A 96 -8.02 14.70 -2.14
N GLU A 97 -8.75 14.90 -3.24
CA GLU A 97 -9.93 15.74 -3.23
C GLU A 97 -11.12 15.05 -2.54
N ASN A 98 -11.95 15.86 -1.87
CA ASN A 98 -13.17 15.36 -1.20
C ASN A 98 -14.25 14.95 -2.21
N GLN A 99 -14.29 15.59 -3.37
CA GLN A 99 -15.22 15.23 -4.45
C GLN A 99 -14.75 13.93 -5.12
N PRO A 100 -15.63 12.94 -5.28
CA PRO A 100 -15.27 11.68 -5.93
C PRO A 100 -14.85 11.90 -7.39
N SER A 101 -13.66 11.42 -7.75
CA SER A 101 -13.11 11.46 -9.11
C SER A 101 -12.89 10.07 -9.71
N GLY A 102 -13.34 9.04 -9.05
CA GLY A 102 -13.27 7.63 -9.42
C GLY A 102 -13.14 6.74 -8.19
N THR A 103 -13.72 5.55 -8.28
CA THR A 103 -13.64 4.55 -7.21
C THR A 103 -13.75 3.14 -7.79
N CYS A 104 -13.24 2.17 -7.05
CA CYS A 104 -13.51 0.77 -7.27
C CYS A 104 -14.38 0.24 -6.12
N ASN A 105 -15.53 -0.36 -6.43
CA ASN A 105 -16.42 -0.90 -5.41
C ASN A 105 -15.93 -2.28 -4.95
N PHE A 106 -15.17 -2.30 -3.87
CA PHE A 106 -14.63 -3.54 -3.29
C PHE A 106 -15.69 -4.46 -2.67
N SER A 107 -16.87 -3.95 -2.37
CA SER A 107 -17.99 -4.82 -1.93
C SER A 107 -18.46 -5.78 -3.03
N ARG A 108 -18.08 -5.54 -4.28
CA ARG A 108 -18.39 -6.42 -5.44
C ARG A 108 -17.17 -7.16 -5.98
N VAL A 109 -16.02 -7.03 -5.31
CA VAL A 109 -14.79 -7.73 -5.66
C VAL A 109 -14.60 -8.85 -4.66
N ASP A 110 -14.74 -10.09 -5.11
CA ASP A 110 -14.63 -11.27 -4.25
C ASP A 110 -13.18 -11.50 -3.83
N THR A 111 -12.25 -11.35 -4.77
CA THR A 111 -10.82 -11.52 -4.52
C THR A 111 -10.01 -10.39 -5.14
N ALA A 112 -9.25 -9.71 -4.30
CA ALA A 112 -8.24 -8.76 -4.75
C ALA A 112 -6.85 -9.23 -4.27
N THR A 113 -5.89 -9.30 -5.18
CA THR A 113 -4.54 -9.80 -4.89
C THR A 113 -3.52 -8.82 -5.43
N ILE A 114 -2.54 -8.46 -4.61
CA ILE A 114 -1.31 -7.83 -5.08
C ILE A 114 -0.28 -8.93 -5.23
N VAL A 115 0.23 -9.12 -6.43
CA VAL A 115 1.31 -10.05 -6.71
C VAL A 115 2.61 -9.26 -6.78
N MET A 116 3.63 -9.76 -6.08
CA MET A 116 4.92 -9.08 -5.97
C MET A 116 6.05 -10.06 -6.24
N THR A 117 7.03 -9.61 -7.01
CA THR A 117 8.32 -10.30 -7.18
C THR A 117 9.38 -9.50 -6.42
N MET A 118 9.99 -10.15 -5.42
CA MET A 118 11.05 -9.52 -4.63
C MET A 118 12.37 -9.53 -5.41
N ASP A 119 13.18 -8.49 -5.24
CA ASP A 119 14.55 -8.49 -5.76
C ASP A 119 15.39 -9.51 -4.97
N GLY A 120 15.94 -10.50 -5.67
CA GLY A 120 16.76 -11.55 -5.05
C GLY A 120 18.00 -11.05 -4.32
N SER A 121 18.54 -9.88 -4.71
CA SER A 121 19.67 -9.25 -4.04
C SER A 121 19.31 -8.66 -2.67
N VAL A 122 18.05 -8.34 -2.47
CA VAL A 122 17.51 -7.79 -1.21
C VAL A 122 16.92 -8.87 -0.32
N ALA A 123 16.49 -9.97 -0.92
CA ALA A 123 15.88 -11.09 -0.20
C ALA A 123 16.90 -11.90 0.65
N VAL A 124 18.19 -11.71 0.42
CA VAL A 124 19.23 -12.53 1.05
C VAL A 124 20.11 -11.65 1.96
N ASN A 125 19.61 -11.26 3.10
CA ASN A 125 20.50 -11.16 4.26
C ASN A 125 20.75 -12.60 4.71
N GLN A 126 21.92 -13.13 4.36
CA GLN A 126 22.33 -14.53 4.53
C GLN A 126 22.32 -15.05 5.98
N ASP A 127 22.03 -14.20 6.95
CA ASP A 127 22.10 -14.54 8.38
C ASP A 127 20.76 -14.55 9.13
N THR A 128 19.65 -14.22 8.48
CA THR A 128 18.37 -14.22 9.16
C THR A 128 17.26 -14.75 8.25
N ASP A 129 16.45 -15.67 8.77
CA ASP A 129 15.12 -16.08 8.27
C ASP A 129 14.17 -14.87 8.23
N ASP A 130 14.58 -13.77 7.58
CA ASP A 130 13.86 -12.52 7.61
C ASP A 130 12.66 -12.60 6.66
N THR A 131 11.50 -12.84 7.22
CA THR A 131 10.24 -12.79 6.50
C THR A 131 9.82 -11.34 6.28
N TRP A 132 9.13 -11.09 5.17
CA TRP A 132 8.61 -9.78 4.83
C TRP A 132 7.18 -9.61 5.32
N ASN A 133 6.89 -8.46 5.90
CA ASN A 133 5.55 -8.05 6.28
C ASN A 133 5.01 -7.09 5.21
N VAL A 134 3.83 -7.42 4.67
CA VAL A 134 3.10 -6.56 3.77
C VAL A 134 1.85 -6.06 4.49
N ARG A 135 1.69 -4.75 4.55
CA ARG A 135 0.50 -4.11 5.09
C ARG A 135 -0.17 -3.32 3.99
N VAL A 136 -1.43 -3.58 3.76
CA VAL A 136 -2.22 -2.91 2.72
C VAL A 136 -3.33 -2.10 3.38
N TYR A 137 -3.44 -0.85 2.99
CA TYR A 137 -4.44 0.10 3.44
C TYR A 137 -5.30 0.50 2.24
N ALA A 138 -6.61 0.59 2.44
CA ALA A 138 -7.53 1.11 1.46
C ALA A 138 -8.17 2.39 1.99
N ILE A 139 -8.11 3.46 1.20
CA ILE A 139 -8.83 4.70 1.49
C ILE A 139 -10.14 4.66 0.70
N ASN A 140 -11.26 4.68 1.42
CA ASN A 140 -12.59 4.54 0.85
C ASN A 140 -13.50 5.72 1.17
N TYR A 141 -14.63 5.79 0.48
CA TYR A 141 -15.71 6.71 0.80
C TYR A 141 -16.73 6.04 1.70
N ASN A 142 -17.30 6.85 2.60
CA ASN A 142 -18.49 6.50 3.35
C ASN A 142 -19.46 7.67 3.32
N VAL A 143 -20.72 7.45 3.66
CA VAL A 143 -21.77 8.48 3.70
C VAL A 143 -22.23 8.64 5.14
N LEU A 144 -22.04 9.83 5.68
CA LEU A 144 -22.64 10.22 6.95
C LEU A 144 -24.09 10.68 6.67
N ARG A 145 -25.05 9.95 7.22
CA ARG A 145 -26.46 10.27 7.12
C ARG A 145 -26.93 10.91 8.43
N ILE A 146 -27.48 12.10 8.33
CA ILE A 146 -28.08 12.81 9.47
C ILE A 146 -29.57 12.95 9.21
N MET A 147 -30.40 12.36 10.08
CA MET A 147 -31.87 12.45 10.01
C MET A 147 -32.42 12.75 11.40
N SER A 148 -33.27 13.77 11.49
CA SER A 148 -33.93 14.15 12.76
C SER A 148 -32.99 14.31 13.95
N GLY A 149 -31.79 14.88 13.72
CA GLY A 149 -30.77 15.07 14.75
C GLY A 149 -29.95 13.83 15.09
N MET A 150 -30.21 12.67 14.47
CA MET A 150 -29.44 11.44 14.65
C MET A 150 -28.48 11.23 13.46
N GLY A 151 -27.21 11.03 13.77
CA GLY A 151 -26.16 10.73 12.79
C GLY A 151 -25.83 9.25 12.75
N GLY A 152 -25.58 8.72 11.54
CA GLY A 152 -25.13 7.34 11.35
C GLY A 152 -24.38 7.19 10.03
N LEU A 153 -23.51 6.19 9.96
CA LEU A 153 -22.83 5.84 8.71
C LEU A 153 -23.76 4.98 7.85
N ALA A 154 -23.83 5.28 6.54
CA ALA A 154 -24.65 4.50 5.61
C ALA A 154 -24.05 3.10 5.38
N TYR A 155 -22.73 2.98 5.43
CA TYR A 155 -22.03 1.71 5.33
C TYR A 155 -21.39 1.37 6.68
N SER A 156 -21.76 0.22 7.24
CA SER A 156 -21.12 -0.34 8.44
C SER A 156 -19.90 -1.18 8.05
N ASN A 157 -18.85 -1.09 8.83
CA ASN A 157 -17.70 -1.99 8.71
C ASN A 157 -17.98 -3.30 9.45
#